data_e89bdd2444e8f26656e225f185d44aa0
#
_entry.id   e89bdd2444e8f26656e225f185d44aa0
#
_cell.length_a   1.000
_cell.length_b   1.000
_cell.length_c   1.000
_cell.angle_alpha   90.00
_cell.angle_beta   90.00
_cell.angle_gamma   90.00
#
_symmetry.space_group_name_H-M   'P 1'
#
loop_
_entity.id
_entity.type
_entity.pdbx_description
1 polymer ?
#
loop_
_entity_poly.entity_id
_entity_poly.type
_entity_poly.pdbx_seq_one_letter_code
_entity_poly.pdbx_strand_id
1 'polypeptide(L)'
;DGSISATDTHPNPIEVTVLCKESELESVMAAVCKVLSLPSVDARANNSCGLHVHLDMRNRKVDEAYKKLFHSQSIMLNMLPSNRRSDTSPWAQQYCQRNKAGTFSEHDKTSNRYFNINTKSFTKFKTLEIRSHSGTVNATKIINWVKLLTMIVSAEVLPDTTFRSINTFSEFF
;
A
#
# COMPACT_ATOMS: atom_id res chain seq x y z
N ASP A 1 10.54 10.79 8.09
CA ASP A 1 11.04 10.28 6.83
C ASP A 1 11.34 11.48 5.92
N GLY A 2 12.57 11.65 5.46
CA GLY A 2 13.00 12.79 4.62
C GLY A 2 12.45 12.81 3.20
N SER A 3 11.39 12.07 2.91
CA SER A 3 10.74 12.02 1.60
C SER A 3 9.71 13.13 1.37
N ILE A 4 9.36 13.88 2.42
CA ILE A 4 8.39 14.98 2.34
C ILE A 4 9.16 16.29 2.44
N SER A 5 9.04 17.13 1.42
CA SER A 5 9.69 18.45 1.38
C SER A 5 8.69 19.54 1.03
N ALA A 6 8.88 20.70 1.66
CA ALA A 6 8.12 21.89 1.31
C ALA A 6 8.47 22.37 -0.10
N THR A 7 7.46 22.90 -0.78
CA THR A 7 7.61 23.62 -2.06
C THR A 7 6.92 24.97 -1.94
N ASP A 8 7.19 25.90 -2.87
CA ASP A 8 6.54 27.21 -2.86
C ASP A 8 5.00 27.12 -2.93
N THR A 9 4.48 26.08 -3.59
CA THR A 9 3.03 25.82 -3.70
C THR A 9 2.47 24.96 -2.59
N HIS A 10 3.33 24.29 -1.79
CA HIS A 10 2.94 23.39 -0.69
C HIS A 10 3.93 23.58 0.48
N PRO A 11 3.81 24.72 1.22
CA PRO A 11 4.82 25.12 2.21
C PRO A 11 4.78 24.27 3.49
N ASN A 12 3.67 23.59 3.78
CA ASN A 12 3.46 22.85 5.01
C ASN A 12 3.21 21.34 4.73
N PRO A 13 4.23 20.59 4.32
CA PRO A 13 4.07 19.17 4.10
C PRO A 13 3.91 18.44 5.44
N ILE A 14 2.92 17.53 5.50
CA ILE A 14 2.68 16.69 6.67
C ILE A 14 2.63 15.21 6.28
N GLU A 15 3.14 14.36 7.16
CA GLU A 15 2.93 12.93 7.13
C GLU A 15 2.11 12.53 8.36
N VAL A 16 0.99 11.85 8.15
CA VAL A 16 0.15 11.35 9.23
C VAL A 16 0.34 9.85 9.34
N THR A 17 0.94 9.41 10.43
CA THR A 17 1.10 7.99 10.72
C THR A 17 0.03 7.54 11.70
N VAL A 18 -0.68 6.48 11.35
CA VAL A 18 -1.75 5.91 12.17
C VAL A 18 -1.43 4.45 12.47
N LEU A 19 -1.52 4.08 13.73
CA LEU A 19 -1.45 2.69 14.20
C LEU A 19 -2.77 2.34 14.88
N CYS A 20 -3.45 1.34 14.34
CA CYS A 20 -4.71 0.84 14.91
C CYS A 20 -4.86 -0.65 14.67
N LYS A 21 -5.74 -1.30 15.44
CA LYS A 21 -6.19 -2.65 15.17
C LYS A 21 -7.18 -2.64 14.01
N GLU A 22 -7.34 -3.80 13.34
CA GLU A 22 -8.31 -3.94 12.27
C GLU A 22 -9.75 -3.60 12.73
N SER A 23 -10.11 -4.00 13.94
CA SER A 23 -11.42 -3.70 14.55
C SER A 23 -11.67 -2.21 14.81
N GLU A 24 -10.63 -1.40 14.87
CA GLU A 24 -10.66 0.04 15.14
C GLU A 24 -10.54 0.87 13.86
N LEU A 25 -10.22 0.24 12.73
CA LEU A 25 -9.87 0.91 11.48
C LEU A 25 -10.91 1.97 11.06
N GLU A 26 -12.19 1.60 11.08
CA GLU A 26 -13.27 2.50 10.62
C GLU A 26 -13.39 3.74 11.50
N SER A 27 -13.44 3.55 12.82
CA SER A 27 -13.60 4.66 13.77
C SER A 27 -12.38 5.57 13.77
N VAL A 28 -11.18 4.99 13.76
CA VAL A 28 -9.92 5.75 13.75
C VAL A 28 -9.77 6.53 12.45
N MET A 29 -10.01 5.90 11.29
CA MET A 29 -9.90 6.61 10.01
C MET A 29 -10.97 7.70 9.85
N ALA A 30 -12.20 7.48 10.32
CA ALA A 30 -13.23 8.51 10.32
C ALA A 30 -12.79 9.72 11.16
N ALA A 31 -12.27 9.48 12.37
CA ALA A 31 -11.80 10.55 13.25
C ALA A 31 -10.62 11.33 12.65
N VAL A 32 -9.59 10.64 12.15
CA VAL A 32 -8.41 11.26 11.54
C VAL A 32 -8.78 12.08 10.31
N CYS A 33 -9.55 11.52 9.38
CA CYS A 33 -9.95 12.22 8.18
C CYS A 33 -10.90 13.40 8.47
N LYS A 34 -11.73 13.30 9.51
CA LYS A 34 -12.54 14.43 9.98
C LYS A 34 -11.66 15.60 10.41
N VAL A 35 -10.62 15.35 11.21
CA VAL A 35 -9.68 16.40 11.65
C VAL A 35 -8.95 17.00 10.45
N LEU A 36 -8.44 16.17 9.55
CA LEU A 36 -7.73 16.63 8.36
C LEU A 36 -8.59 17.50 7.42
N SER A 37 -9.91 17.29 7.45
CA SER A 37 -10.88 18.04 6.63
C SER A 37 -11.44 19.29 7.32
N LEU A 38 -11.02 19.61 8.54
CA LEU A 38 -11.46 20.84 9.20
C LEU A 38 -10.98 22.07 8.42
N PRO A 39 -11.79 23.14 8.30
CA PRO A 39 -11.38 24.36 7.60
C PRO A 39 -10.08 24.99 8.12
N SER A 40 -9.80 24.82 9.43
CA SER A 40 -8.56 25.29 10.07
C SER A 40 -7.32 24.45 9.71
N VAL A 41 -7.51 23.22 9.22
CA VAL A 41 -6.42 22.31 8.83
C VAL A 41 -6.31 22.26 7.31
N ASP A 42 -7.43 22.14 6.60
CA ASP A 42 -7.58 22.07 5.13
C ASP A 42 -6.51 21.19 4.46
N ALA A 43 -6.28 20.01 5.03
CA ALA A 43 -5.28 19.09 4.49
C ALA A 43 -5.71 18.54 3.14
N ARG A 44 -4.80 18.59 2.17
CA ARG A 44 -5.04 18.14 0.79
C ARG A 44 -3.96 17.19 0.34
N ALA A 45 -4.38 16.11 -0.32
CA ALA A 45 -3.47 15.22 -1.01
C ALA A 45 -3.29 15.66 -2.46
N ASN A 46 -2.05 15.79 -2.91
CA ASN A 46 -1.72 16.06 -4.31
C ASN A 46 -1.16 14.80 -4.99
N ASN A 47 -0.73 14.91 -6.24
CA ASN A 47 -0.21 13.79 -7.04
C ASN A 47 1.07 13.15 -6.48
N SER A 48 1.84 13.85 -5.64
CA SER A 48 3.05 13.32 -5.01
C SER A 48 2.75 12.57 -3.70
N CYS A 49 1.58 12.79 -3.09
CA CYS A 49 1.21 12.13 -1.84
C CYS A 49 0.89 10.65 -2.08
N GLY A 50 1.43 9.77 -1.24
CA GLY A 50 1.14 8.34 -1.22
C GLY A 50 0.38 7.94 0.04
N LEU A 51 -0.46 6.92 -0.07
CA LEU A 51 -0.98 6.16 1.06
C LEU A 51 -0.19 4.87 1.15
N HIS A 52 0.57 4.69 2.23
CA HIS A 52 1.31 3.48 2.51
C HIS A 52 0.57 2.69 3.58
N VAL A 53 0.40 1.39 3.36
CA VAL A 53 -0.26 0.50 4.31
C VAL A 53 0.74 -0.55 4.77
N HIS A 54 0.97 -0.61 6.08
CA HIS A 54 1.79 -1.62 6.71
C HIS A 54 0.90 -2.74 7.26
N LEU A 55 1.01 -3.93 6.70
CA LEU A 55 0.32 -5.13 7.19
C LEU A 55 1.23 -5.87 8.16
N ASP A 56 0.75 -6.11 9.37
CA ASP A 56 1.49 -6.84 10.40
C ASP A 56 1.64 -8.33 10.03
N MET A 57 2.89 -8.80 10.01
CA MET A 57 3.26 -10.17 9.66
C MET A 57 3.76 -10.99 10.84
N ARG A 58 3.71 -10.48 12.08
CA ARG A 58 4.24 -11.20 13.26
C ARG A 58 3.60 -12.57 13.49
N ASN A 59 2.31 -12.71 13.17
CA ASN A 59 1.54 -13.94 13.32
C ASN A 59 1.10 -14.53 11.98
N ARG A 60 1.80 -14.18 10.88
CA ARG A 60 1.48 -14.62 9.52
C ARG A 60 2.73 -15.18 8.85
N LYS A 61 2.55 -16.11 7.93
CA LYS A 61 3.61 -16.59 7.05
C LYS A 61 3.90 -15.53 5.98
N VAL A 62 4.98 -14.79 6.15
CA VAL A 62 5.31 -13.63 5.29
C VAL A 62 5.48 -14.02 3.82
N ASP A 63 6.06 -15.20 3.54
CA ASP A 63 6.24 -15.69 2.17
C ASP A 63 4.89 -15.93 1.47
N GLU A 64 3.91 -16.52 2.17
CA GLU A 64 2.57 -16.74 1.65
C GLU A 64 1.83 -15.42 1.42
N ALA A 65 1.89 -14.51 2.40
CA ALA A 65 1.28 -13.18 2.28
C ALA A 65 1.89 -12.38 1.11
N TYR A 66 3.22 -12.41 0.98
CA TYR A 66 3.92 -11.78 -0.14
C TYR A 66 3.46 -12.37 -1.47
N LYS A 67 3.40 -13.70 -1.58
CA LYS A 67 2.96 -14.40 -2.79
C LYS A 67 1.55 -14.00 -3.20
N LYS A 68 0.60 -13.94 -2.25
CA LYS A 68 -0.78 -13.50 -2.50
C LYS A 68 -0.83 -12.06 -3.03
N LEU A 69 -0.13 -11.14 -2.38
CA LEU A 69 -0.05 -9.74 -2.80
C LEU A 69 0.62 -9.61 -4.18
N PHE A 70 1.67 -10.38 -4.44
CA PHE A 70 2.36 -10.39 -5.73
C PHE A 70 1.44 -10.81 -6.87
N HIS A 71 0.69 -11.89 -6.71
CA HIS A 71 -0.28 -12.35 -7.72
C HIS A 71 -1.42 -11.37 -7.94
N SER A 72 -1.81 -10.63 -6.90
CA SER A 72 -2.87 -9.62 -6.96
C SER A 72 -2.42 -8.29 -7.55
N GLN A 73 -1.13 -8.07 -7.82
CA GLN A 73 -0.62 -6.76 -8.23
C GLN A 73 -1.35 -6.19 -9.46
N SER A 74 -1.64 -7.01 -10.46
CA SER A 74 -2.32 -6.55 -11.67
C SER A 74 -3.69 -5.96 -11.34
N ILE A 75 -4.48 -6.65 -10.50
CA ILE A 75 -5.78 -6.17 -10.07
C ILE A 75 -5.65 -4.90 -9.25
N MET A 76 -4.77 -4.91 -8.24
CA MET A 76 -4.54 -3.75 -7.37
C MET A 76 -4.14 -2.52 -8.20
N LEU A 77 -3.20 -2.66 -9.13
CA LEU A 77 -2.73 -1.55 -9.95
C LEU A 77 -3.80 -1.05 -10.93
N ASN A 78 -4.66 -1.93 -11.46
CA ASN A 78 -5.76 -1.54 -12.33
C ASN A 78 -6.85 -0.72 -11.63
N MET A 79 -6.95 -0.84 -10.30
CA MET A 79 -7.87 -0.02 -9.49
C MET A 79 -7.34 1.40 -9.22
N LEU A 80 -6.07 1.65 -9.52
CA LEU A 80 -5.41 2.92 -9.25
C LEU A 80 -5.43 3.84 -10.48
N PRO A 81 -5.39 5.16 -10.29
CA PRO A 81 -5.26 6.10 -11.40
C PRO A 81 -3.91 5.90 -12.13
N SER A 82 -3.87 6.29 -13.41
CA SER A 82 -2.71 6.07 -14.29
C SER A 82 -1.39 6.62 -13.73
N ASN A 83 -1.43 7.76 -13.02
CA ASN A 83 -0.24 8.34 -12.39
C ASN A 83 0.33 7.51 -11.23
N ARG A 84 -0.36 6.46 -10.80
CA ARG A 84 0.07 5.51 -9.75
C ARG A 84 0.47 4.16 -10.29
N ARG A 85 0.33 3.92 -11.57
CA ARG A 85 0.71 2.66 -12.21
C ARG A 85 2.10 2.77 -12.82
N SER A 86 2.98 1.83 -12.47
CA SER A 86 4.37 1.83 -12.94
C SER A 86 4.52 1.56 -14.44
N ASP A 87 3.50 1.03 -15.08
CA ASP A 87 3.45 0.83 -16.54
C ASP A 87 3.11 2.10 -17.32
N THR A 88 2.52 3.10 -16.66
CA THR A 88 2.05 4.33 -17.31
C THR A 88 2.65 5.62 -16.74
N SER A 89 3.31 5.57 -15.59
CA SER A 89 3.80 6.74 -14.88
C SER A 89 5.30 6.65 -14.56
N PRO A 90 6.14 7.58 -15.05
CA PRO A 90 7.56 7.67 -14.67
C PRO A 90 7.75 7.82 -13.16
N TRP A 91 6.87 8.57 -12.49
CA TRP A 91 6.92 8.72 -11.05
C TRP A 91 6.69 7.37 -10.33
N ALA A 92 5.68 6.61 -10.75
CA ALA A 92 5.42 5.30 -10.16
C ALA A 92 6.52 4.28 -10.47
N GLN A 93 7.18 4.40 -11.64
CA GLN A 93 8.38 3.60 -11.96
C GLN A 93 9.53 3.88 -11.00
N GLN A 94 9.64 5.09 -10.49
CA GLN A 94 10.70 5.47 -9.56
C GLN A 94 10.38 5.09 -8.10
N TYR A 95 9.14 5.32 -7.65
CA TYR A 95 8.79 5.27 -6.22
C TYR A 95 7.86 4.13 -5.82
N CYS A 96 7.22 3.47 -6.77
CA CYS A 96 6.27 2.37 -6.55
C CYS A 96 6.39 1.32 -7.66
N GLN A 97 7.61 0.84 -7.92
CA GLN A 97 7.88 -0.13 -8.97
C GLN A 97 7.06 -1.40 -8.76
N ARG A 98 6.57 -1.96 -9.85
CA ARG A 98 5.96 -3.28 -9.81
C ARG A 98 7.00 -4.32 -9.39
N ASN A 99 6.64 -5.18 -8.42
CA ASN A 99 7.48 -6.30 -8.06
C ASN A 99 7.59 -7.27 -9.26
N LYS A 100 8.80 -7.69 -9.55
CA LYS A 100 9.07 -8.72 -10.57
C LYS A 100 8.80 -10.10 -9.99
N ALA A 101 8.74 -11.13 -10.83
CA ALA A 101 8.66 -12.51 -10.36
C ALA A 101 9.82 -12.82 -9.40
N GLY A 102 9.52 -13.52 -8.32
CA GLY A 102 10.49 -13.84 -7.28
C GLY A 102 9.80 -14.10 -5.94
N THR A 103 10.57 -14.62 -5.00
CA THR A 103 10.16 -14.90 -3.64
C THR A 103 10.30 -13.65 -2.74
N PHE A 104 9.66 -13.67 -1.57
CA PHE A 104 9.91 -12.67 -0.53
C PHE A 104 11.40 -12.53 -0.23
N SER A 105 12.11 -13.63 -0.02
CA SER A 105 13.53 -13.64 0.33
C SER A 105 14.42 -13.01 -0.76
N GLU A 106 14.10 -13.19 -2.02
CA GLU A 106 14.84 -12.57 -3.13
C GLU A 106 14.62 -11.06 -3.15
N HIS A 107 13.38 -10.61 -2.96
CA HIS A 107 13.07 -9.19 -2.87
C HIS A 107 13.62 -8.54 -1.60
N ASP A 108 13.65 -9.24 -0.48
CA ASP A 108 14.23 -8.73 0.77
C ASP A 108 15.76 -8.55 0.68
N LYS A 109 16.46 -9.27 -0.17
CA LYS A 109 17.88 -9.08 -0.43
C LYS A 109 18.19 -7.82 -1.26
N THR A 110 17.22 -7.28 -1.99
CA THR A 110 17.45 -6.02 -2.74
C THR A 110 17.60 -4.85 -1.77
N SER A 111 18.37 -3.84 -2.14
CA SER A 111 18.46 -2.59 -1.36
C SER A 111 17.31 -1.63 -1.63
N ASN A 112 16.51 -1.89 -2.65
CA ASN A 112 15.46 -1.00 -3.11
C ASN A 112 14.17 -1.18 -2.28
N ARG A 113 13.71 -0.10 -1.64
CA ARG A 113 12.44 -0.04 -0.91
C ARG A 113 11.26 0.48 -1.74
N TYR A 114 11.52 0.91 -2.98
CA TYR A 114 10.53 1.58 -3.83
C TYR A 114 9.73 0.62 -4.71
N PHE A 115 9.53 -0.60 -4.23
CA PHE A 115 8.57 -1.52 -4.83
C PHE A 115 7.16 -1.30 -4.29
N ASN A 116 6.16 -1.66 -5.09
CA ASN A 116 4.75 -1.65 -4.69
C ASN A 116 4.54 -2.44 -3.39
N ILE A 117 5.12 -3.64 -3.32
CA ILE A 117 5.20 -4.45 -2.09
C ILE A 117 6.62 -4.32 -1.57
N ASN A 118 6.82 -3.44 -0.60
CA ASN A 118 8.11 -3.23 0.01
C ASN A 118 8.35 -4.24 1.13
N THR A 119 9.32 -5.14 0.92
CA THR A 119 9.72 -6.18 1.87
C THR A 119 10.66 -5.66 2.96
N LYS A 120 11.38 -4.53 2.71
CA LYS A 120 12.33 -3.94 3.66
C LYS A 120 11.72 -3.53 5.00
N SER A 121 10.43 -3.25 5.01
CA SER A 121 9.68 -2.97 6.24
C SER A 121 9.61 -4.18 7.18
N PHE A 122 9.76 -5.41 6.64
CA PHE A 122 9.70 -6.62 7.48
C PHE A 122 10.88 -6.73 8.44
N THR A 123 12.09 -6.43 8.00
CA THR A 123 13.28 -6.50 8.86
C THR A 123 13.15 -5.55 10.06
N LYS A 124 12.65 -4.33 9.83
CA LYS A 124 12.55 -3.29 10.86
C LYS A 124 11.27 -3.37 11.69
N PHE A 125 10.13 -3.61 11.05
CA PHE A 125 8.81 -3.46 11.66
C PHE A 125 7.98 -4.75 11.69
N LYS A 126 8.48 -5.84 11.09
CA LYS A 126 7.72 -7.09 10.88
C LYS A 126 6.43 -6.88 10.10
N THR A 127 6.46 -5.96 9.11
CA THR A 127 5.33 -5.64 8.24
C THR A 127 5.69 -5.82 6.77
N LEU A 128 4.68 -6.07 5.92
CA LEU A 128 4.77 -5.78 4.49
C LEU A 128 4.14 -4.41 4.24
N GLU A 129 4.85 -3.53 3.54
CA GLU A 129 4.36 -2.20 3.19
C GLU A 129 3.88 -2.17 1.74
N ILE A 130 2.62 -1.80 1.53
CA ILE A 130 2.04 -1.59 0.21
C ILE A 130 2.00 -0.09 -0.08
N ARG A 131 2.65 0.35 -1.18
CA ARG A 131 2.98 1.75 -1.46
C ARG A 131 2.23 2.38 -2.63
N SER A 132 1.46 1.63 -3.37
CA SER A 132 0.93 2.05 -4.68
C SER A 132 -0.26 3.01 -4.61
N HIS A 133 -1.01 3.09 -3.51
CA HIS A 133 -2.21 3.90 -3.47
C HIS A 133 -1.90 5.40 -3.40
N SER A 134 -2.75 6.22 -4.06
CA SER A 134 -2.66 7.69 -3.97
C SER A 134 -2.93 8.17 -2.56
N GLY A 135 -2.27 9.24 -2.15
CA GLY A 135 -2.65 9.95 -0.93
C GLY A 135 -4.10 10.42 -1.00
N THR A 136 -4.80 10.38 0.12
CA THR A 136 -6.19 10.80 0.22
C THR A 136 -6.56 11.12 1.65
N VAL A 137 -7.46 12.07 1.84
CA VAL A 137 -8.11 12.38 3.13
C VAL A 137 -9.52 11.79 3.21
N ASN A 138 -9.91 10.96 2.25
CA ASN A 138 -11.20 10.28 2.24
C ASN A 138 -11.13 8.97 3.02
N ALA A 139 -11.78 8.93 4.19
CA ALA A 139 -11.78 7.76 5.07
C ALA A 139 -12.26 6.49 4.38
N THR A 140 -13.34 6.55 3.59
CA THR A 140 -13.90 5.38 2.91
C THR A 140 -12.89 4.77 1.93
N LYS A 141 -12.16 5.60 1.18
CA LYS A 141 -11.12 5.10 0.26
C LYS A 141 -9.99 4.39 1.03
N ILE A 142 -9.54 4.98 2.15
CA ILE A 142 -8.50 4.38 2.98
C ILE A 142 -8.98 3.05 3.55
N ILE A 143 -10.16 3.03 4.17
CA ILE A 143 -10.75 1.84 4.78
C ILE A 143 -10.91 0.71 3.76
N ASN A 144 -11.49 1.00 2.60
CA ASN A 144 -11.69 0.00 1.56
C ASN A 144 -10.37 -0.56 1.04
N TRP A 145 -9.35 0.30 0.87
CA TRP A 145 -8.02 -0.17 0.46
C TRP A 145 -7.37 -1.08 1.50
N VAL A 146 -7.42 -0.71 2.78
CA VAL A 146 -6.87 -1.55 3.85
C VAL A 146 -7.62 -2.88 3.94
N LYS A 147 -8.96 -2.86 3.90
CA LYS A 147 -9.78 -4.08 3.90
C LYS A 147 -9.44 -5.00 2.73
N LEU A 148 -9.32 -4.46 1.52
CA LEU A 148 -8.90 -5.22 0.35
C LEU A 148 -7.55 -5.93 0.58
N LEU A 149 -6.55 -5.20 1.06
CA LEU A 149 -5.23 -5.77 1.32
C LEU A 149 -5.27 -6.86 2.40
N THR A 150 -6.05 -6.64 3.46
CA THR A 150 -6.25 -7.64 4.53
C THR A 150 -6.95 -8.89 3.99
N MET A 151 -7.97 -8.74 3.15
CA MET A 151 -8.64 -9.87 2.49
C MET A 151 -7.66 -10.66 1.63
N ILE A 152 -6.85 -10.00 0.82
CA ILE A 152 -5.85 -10.67 -0.03
C ILE A 152 -4.89 -11.53 0.80
N VAL A 153 -4.32 -10.99 1.88
CA VAL A 153 -3.35 -11.75 2.67
C VAL A 153 -4.00 -12.84 3.53
N SER A 154 -5.30 -12.73 3.81
CA SER A 154 -6.06 -13.69 4.60
C SER A 154 -6.74 -14.78 3.75
N ALA A 155 -6.90 -14.56 2.45
CA ALA A 155 -7.49 -15.54 1.54
C ALA A 155 -6.70 -16.86 1.53
N GLU A 156 -7.38 -17.97 1.30
CA GLU A 156 -6.71 -19.24 1.03
C GLU A 156 -6.00 -19.18 -0.32
N VAL A 157 -4.76 -19.69 -0.38
CA VAL A 157 -4.03 -19.80 -1.65
C VAL A 157 -4.56 -21.00 -2.40
N LEU A 158 -5.06 -20.81 -3.60
CA LEU A 158 -5.41 -21.91 -4.48
C LEU A 158 -4.16 -22.76 -4.77
N PRO A 159 -4.25 -24.10 -4.70
CA PRO A 159 -3.09 -25.00 -4.77
C PRO A 159 -2.22 -24.80 -6.03
N ASP A 160 -2.81 -24.39 -7.15
CA ASP A 160 -2.15 -24.27 -8.44
C ASP A 160 -1.71 -22.85 -8.82
N THR A 161 -1.73 -21.89 -7.91
CA THR A 161 -1.25 -20.53 -8.21
C THR A 161 0.27 -20.49 -8.31
N THR A 162 0.81 -21.10 -9.34
CA THR A 162 2.18 -20.84 -9.79
C THR A 162 2.23 -19.42 -10.36
N PHE A 163 2.95 -18.51 -9.73
CA PHE A 163 3.38 -17.15 -10.16
C PHE A 163 2.61 -16.48 -11.33
N ARG A 164 1.38 -16.89 -11.62
CA ARG A 164 0.49 -16.22 -12.56
C ARG A 164 -0.16 -15.02 -11.89
N SER A 165 -0.22 -13.91 -12.58
CA SER A 165 -1.01 -12.77 -12.13
C SER A 165 -2.48 -13.18 -12.09
N ILE A 166 -3.13 -12.99 -10.95
CA ILE A 166 -4.57 -13.16 -10.83
C ILE A 166 -5.24 -11.98 -11.52
N ASN A 167 -6.13 -12.26 -12.43
CA ASN A 167 -6.78 -11.23 -13.25
C ASN A 167 -8.16 -10.82 -12.73
N THR A 168 -8.74 -11.65 -11.87
CA THR A 168 -10.04 -11.39 -11.23
C THR A 168 -10.01 -11.75 -9.76
N PHE A 169 -10.84 -11.10 -8.94
CA PHE A 169 -10.97 -11.45 -7.53
C PHE A 169 -11.60 -12.83 -7.31
N SER A 170 -12.39 -13.33 -8.26
CA SER A 170 -12.98 -14.68 -8.18
C SER A 170 -11.95 -15.81 -8.20
N GLU A 171 -10.72 -15.52 -8.58
CA GLU A 171 -9.62 -16.51 -8.50
C GLU A 171 -9.05 -16.66 -7.07
N PHE A 172 -9.49 -15.82 -6.13
CA PHE A 172 -9.09 -15.90 -4.70
C PHE A 172 -10.13 -16.58 -3.80
N PHE A 173 -11.40 -16.67 -4.25
CA PHE A 173 -12.53 -17.13 -3.46
C PHE A 173 -13.22 -18.29 -4.24
#